data_172aa481ae760467554461aa052314fe
#
_entry.id   172aa481ae760467554461aa052314fe
#
_cell.length_a   1.000
_cell.length_b   1.000
_cell.length_c   1.000
_cell.angle_alpha   90.00
_cell.angle_beta   90.00
_cell.angle_gamma   90.00
#
_symmetry.space_group_name_H-M   'P 1'
#
loop_
_entity.id
_entity.type
_entity.pdbx_description
1 polymer ?
#
loop_
_entity_poly.entity_id
_entity_poly.type
_entity_poly.pdbx_seq_one_letter_code
_entity_poly.pdbx_strand_id
1 'polypeptide(L)'
;MKTLTKMLLGAASIASLVGVAAPALAQDAADFSLSGYVAVTSDYRFRGISQSDRDFAPQGSLNLVGPDGWYIGTWASTVDFDPTNSSNPHVEVDIYGGKKTDLWGFAEWNLQPYYYSYPSADVPAGAPSPDYFELINQLSHTYGPVSLTATWAWSPEMPFAGGTGNYLAGNAVIPINDWLSISGTVGHQWAQNAKYVGSSDYTHGDIGVTASYMGFALDLRYSGTDLNGAQCAAFWMATQNACAGGFVGTLTYNVALLP
;
A
#
# COMPACT_ATOMS: atom_id res chain seq x y z
N MET A 1 10.30 37.61 15.35
CA MET A 1 9.10 36.89 14.99
C MET A 1 9.55 35.74 14.06
N LYS A 2 9.61 34.52 14.62
CA LYS A 2 10.01 33.31 13.86
C LYS A 2 8.76 32.68 13.27
N THR A 3 8.65 32.66 11.97
CA THR A 3 7.57 32.02 11.21
C THR A 3 7.75 30.50 11.36
N LEU A 4 6.84 29.84 12.07
CA LEU A 4 6.76 28.38 12.11
C LEU A 4 6.22 27.91 10.75
N THR A 5 7.08 27.31 9.94
CA THR A 5 6.69 26.60 8.71
C THR A 5 5.96 25.31 9.13
N LYS A 6 4.66 25.23 8.86
CA LYS A 6 3.85 24.04 9.07
C LYS A 6 4.27 22.99 8.06
N MET A 7 4.92 21.91 8.50
CA MET A 7 5.15 20.72 7.69
C MET A 7 3.83 19.96 7.56
N LEU A 8 3.30 19.87 6.35
CA LEU A 8 2.18 19.00 6.01
C LEU A 8 2.74 17.60 5.70
N LEU A 9 2.47 16.65 6.58
CA LEU A 9 2.72 15.23 6.33
C LEU A 9 1.61 14.68 5.42
N GLY A 10 1.92 14.45 4.16
CA GLY A 10 1.03 13.73 3.25
C GLY A 10 1.25 12.22 3.39
N ALA A 11 0.27 11.51 3.96
CA ALA A 11 0.30 10.06 4.05
C ALA A 11 -0.38 9.45 2.81
N ALA A 12 0.40 8.80 1.96
CA ALA A 12 -0.15 7.92 0.92
C ALA A 12 -0.13 6.48 1.45
N SER A 13 -1.32 5.94 1.77
CA SER A 13 -1.45 4.57 2.29
C SER A 13 -2.08 3.69 1.25
N ILE A 14 -1.26 2.96 0.49
CA ILE A 14 -1.72 1.82 -0.30
C ILE A 14 -0.71 0.70 -0.14
N ALA A 15 -1.19 -0.49 0.15
CA ALA A 15 -0.43 -1.61 0.69
C ALA A 15 0.31 -1.15 1.96
N SER A 16 0.41 -1.90 2.99
CA SER A 16 0.99 -1.55 4.30
C SER A 16 2.41 -0.93 4.21
N LEU A 17 2.59 0.00 3.27
CA LEU A 17 3.76 0.80 3.08
C LEU A 17 3.74 1.88 4.17
N VAL A 18 4.57 1.69 5.17
CA VAL A 18 4.96 2.76 6.06
C VAL A 18 5.68 3.81 5.20
N GLY A 19 4.88 4.59 4.49
CA GLY A 19 5.37 5.79 3.86
C GLY A 19 5.75 6.75 4.98
N VAL A 20 7.00 6.74 5.40
CA VAL A 20 7.55 7.92 6.04
C VAL A 20 7.41 9.01 5.00
N ALA A 21 6.51 9.96 5.25
CA ALA A 21 6.38 11.12 4.41
C ALA A 21 7.78 11.75 4.31
N ALA A 22 8.38 11.67 3.15
CA ALA A 22 9.48 12.56 2.83
C ALA A 22 8.96 13.97 3.09
N PRO A 23 9.74 14.87 3.70
CA PRO A 23 9.31 16.24 3.92
C PRO A 23 8.83 16.78 2.58
N ALA A 24 7.57 17.21 2.53
CA ALA A 24 7.06 17.95 1.38
C ALA A 24 7.87 19.25 1.36
N LEU A 25 8.91 19.27 0.54
CA LEU A 25 9.57 20.52 0.22
C LEU A 25 8.50 21.38 -0.44
N ALA A 26 8.35 22.61 0.03
CA ALA A 26 7.51 23.59 -0.65
C ALA A 26 8.11 23.79 -2.05
N GLN A 27 7.51 23.14 -3.03
CA GLN A 27 7.98 23.11 -4.39
C GLN A 27 7.39 24.35 -5.09
N ASP A 28 8.24 25.14 -5.72
CA ASP A 28 7.78 26.15 -6.68
C ASP A 28 7.06 25.43 -7.83
N ALA A 29 5.94 25.98 -8.31
CA ALA A 29 4.95 25.33 -9.18
C ALA A 29 5.47 24.83 -10.55
N ALA A 30 6.77 24.80 -10.78
CA ALA A 30 7.43 24.41 -12.04
C ALA A 30 8.45 23.27 -11.90
N ASP A 31 8.77 22.80 -10.69
CA ASP A 31 9.87 21.85 -10.50
C ASP A 31 9.40 20.42 -10.34
N PHE A 32 10.17 19.48 -10.91
CA PHE A 32 10.00 18.05 -10.71
C PHE A 32 10.85 17.61 -9.53
N SER A 33 10.31 16.70 -8.70
CA SER A 33 11.09 16.01 -7.68
C SER A 33 11.08 14.51 -7.90
N LEU A 34 12.22 13.86 -7.70
CA LEU A 34 12.36 12.41 -7.78
C LEU A 34 12.78 11.89 -6.41
N SER A 35 11.98 10.97 -5.88
CA SER A 35 12.23 10.30 -4.62
C SER A 35 12.03 8.81 -4.74
N GLY A 36 12.51 8.06 -3.76
CA GLY A 36 12.29 6.63 -3.68
C GLY A 36 12.66 6.10 -2.31
N TYR A 37 12.52 4.80 -2.16
CA TYR A 37 13.01 4.10 -0.99
C TYR A 37 13.43 2.68 -1.34
N VAL A 38 14.22 2.09 -0.45
CA VAL A 38 14.44 0.65 -0.35
C VAL A 38 14.00 0.19 1.04
N ALA A 39 13.40 -0.98 1.11
CA ALA A 39 12.93 -1.54 2.37
C ALA A 39 13.14 -3.06 2.42
N VAL A 40 13.10 -3.59 3.62
CA VAL A 40 12.93 -5.01 3.87
C VAL A 40 11.85 -5.18 4.93
N THR A 41 10.85 -6.00 4.63
CA THR A 41 9.80 -6.37 5.57
C THR A 41 9.92 -7.85 5.95
N SER A 42 9.55 -8.19 7.19
CA SER A 42 9.54 -9.58 7.66
C SER A 42 8.38 -10.39 7.10
N ASP A 43 7.37 -9.71 6.55
CA ASP A 43 6.17 -10.29 5.95
C ASP A 43 5.50 -9.19 5.11
N TYR A 44 5.46 -9.35 3.77
CA TYR A 44 4.74 -8.42 2.92
C TYR A 44 3.25 -8.69 3.02
N ARG A 45 2.48 -7.73 3.55
CA ARG A 45 1.03 -7.84 3.67
C ARG A 45 0.30 -6.82 2.82
N PHE A 46 -0.59 -7.31 1.97
CA PHE A 46 -1.52 -6.51 1.21
C PHE A 46 -2.93 -6.70 1.78
N ARG A 47 -3.53 -5.62 2.30
CA ARG A 47 -4.85 -5.65 2.94
C ARG A 47 -5.01 -6.78 3.96
N GLY A 48 -3.98 -6.96 4.81
CA GLY A 48 -3.96 -7.95 5.87
C GLY A 48 -3.50 -9.36 5.47
N ILE A 49 -3.42 -9.68 4.17
CA ILE A 49 -3.03 -10.99 3.64
C ILE A 49 -1.53 -10.97 3.28
N SER A 50 -0.77 -11.96 3.75
CA SER A 50 0.63 -12.14 3.38
C SER A 50 0.78 -12.43 1.88
N GLN A 51 1.68 -11.71 1.25
CA GLN A 51 2.07 -11.88 -0.16
C GLN A 51 3.43 -12.57 -0.30
N SER A 52 4.13 -12.83 0.79
CA SER A 52 5.46 -13.43 0.83
C SER A 52 5.51 -14.74 1.63
N ASP A 53 4.35 -15.38 1.83
CA ASP A 53 4.16 -16.57 2.70
C ASP A 53 4.79 -16.38 4.10
N ARG A 54 4.76 -15.15 4.61
CA ARG A 54 5.31 -14.72 5.92
C ARG A 54 6.83 -14.75 5.99
N ASP A 55 7.48 -14.71 4.84
CA ASP A 55 8.93 -14.60 4.71
C ASP A 55 9.37 -13.16 4.40
N PHE A 56 10.67 -12.91 4.55
CA PHE A 56 11.25 -11.60 4.26
C PHE A 56 11.10 -11.22 2.80
N ALA A 57 10.64 -9.99 2.56
CA ALA A 57 10.49 -9.41 1.24
C ALA A 57 11.28 -8.10 1.11
N PRO A 58 12.32 -8.02 0.27
CA PRO A 58 12.90 -6.77 -0.16
C PRO A 58 11.92 -6.02 -1.07
N GLN A 59 11.85 -4.69 -0.89
CA GLN A 59 10.92 -3.81 -1.57
C GLN A 59 11.62 -2.52 -1.99
N GLY A 60 11.08 -1.85 -3.00
CA GLY A 60 11.58 -0.56 -3.40
C GLY A 60 10.59 0.24 -4.23
N SER A 61 10.76 1.56 -4.26
CA SER A 61 9.94 2.45 -5.08
C SER A 61 10.74 3.61 -5.67
N LEU A 62 10.23 4.14 -6.78
CA LEU A 62 10.63 5.42 -7.36
C LEU A 62 9.37 6.22 -7.67
N ASN A 63 9.39 7.51 -7.33
CA ASN A 63 8.28 8.43 -7.52
C ASN A 63 8.79 9.74 -8.12
N LEU A 64 8.25 10.11 -9.27
CA LEU A 64 8.42 11.41 -9.90
C LEU A 64 7.16 12.24 -9.66
N VAL A 65 7.32 13.35 -8.98
CA VAL A 65 6.26 14.34 -8.76
C VAL A 65 6.52 15.53 -9.65
N GLY A 66 5.51 15.96 -10.38
CA GLY A 66 5.53 17.11 -11.25
C GLY A 66 4.66 18.26 -10.72
N PRO A 67 4.51 19.33 -11.52
CA PRO A 67 3.70 20.48 -11.15
C PRO A 67 2.22 20.11 -10.98
N ASP A 68 1.48 20.97 -10.29
CA ASP A 68 0.03 20.87 -10.08
C ASP A 68 -0.45 19.56 -9.44
N GLY A 69 0.43 18.87 -8.71
CA GLY A 69 0.10 17.65 -7.97
C GLY A 69 0.08 16.38 -8.83
N TRP A 70 0.52 16.42 -10.10
CA TRP A 70 0.69 15.21 -10.90
C TRP A 70 1.89 14.40 -10.45
N TYR A 71 1.75 13.08 -10.49
CA TYR A 71 2.86 12.17 -10.20
C TYR A 71 2.74 10.87 -11.00
N ILE A 72 3.89 10.19 -11.14
CA ILE A 72 3.99 8.82 -11.62
C ILE A 72 5.02 8.09 -10.76
N GLY A 73 4.81 6.79 -10.55
CA GLY A 73 5.72 5.98 -9.76
C GLY A 73 5.71 4.52 -10.17
N THR A 74 6.68 3.82 -9.63
CA THR A 74 6.78 2.36 -9.70
C THR A 74 7.17 1.84 -8.33
N TRP A 75 6.72 0.63 -8.04
CA TRP A 75 7.06 -0.12 -6.84
C TRP A 75 7.32 -1.57 -7.19
N ALA A 76 8.15 -2.26 -6.42
CA ALA A 76 8.41 -3.67 -6.59
C ALA A 76 8.67 -4.37 -5.26
N SER A 77 8.33 -5.65 -5.20
CA SER A 77 8.59 -6.55 -4.08
C SER A 77 8.84 -7.97 -4.57
N THR A 78 9.56 -8.75 -3.79
CA THR A 78 9.43 -10.19 -3.92
C THR A 78 8.09 -10.64 -3.34
N VAL A 79 7.49 -11.67 -3.94
CA VAL A 79 6.25 -12.32 -3.52
C VAL A 79 6.40 -13.83 -3.53
N ASP A 80 5.59 -14.49 -2.74
CA ASP A 80 5.43 -15.95 -2.70
C ASP A 80 4.02 -16.25 -2.18
N PHE A 81 3.08 -16.50 -3.09
CA PHE A 81 1.68 -16.71 -2.71
C PHE A 81 1.44 -18.15 -2.23
N ASP A 82 2.01 -19.12 -2.95
CA ASP A 82 1.93 -20.53 -2.62
C ASP A 82 3.14 -21.28 -3.19
N PRO A 83 4.13 -21.61 -2.35
CA PRO A 83 5.36 -22.27 -2.78
C PRO A 83 5.13 -23.68 -3.38
N THR A 84 3.94 -24.23 -3.24
CA THR A 84 3.56 -25.52 -3.86
C THR A 84 3.01 -25.40 -5.27
N ASN A 85 2.73 -24.16 -5.72
CA ASN A 85 2.17 -23.87 -7.04
C ASN A 85 3.25 -23.49 -8.04
N SER A 86 3.38 -24.24 -9.13
CA SER A 86 4.36 -23.98 -10.20
C SER A 86 4.13 -22.67 -10.96
N SER A 87 2.93 -22.10 -10.88
CA SER A 87 2.60 -20.80 -11.50
C SER A 87 2.78 -19.62 -10.54
N ASN A 88 3.34 -19.87 -9.36
CA ASN A 88 3.53 -18.88 -8.31
C ASN A 88 4.46 -17.75 -8.79
N PRO A 89 4.03 -16.49 -8.76
CA PRO A 89 4.94 -15.39 -9.04
C PRO A 89 5.95 -15.18 -7.91
N HIS A 90 7.14 -14.71 -8.28
CA HIS A 90 8.22 -14.41 -7.33
C HIS A 90 8.50 -12.91 -7.24
N VAL A 91 7.95 -12.12 -8.15
CA VAL A 91 8.14 -10.67 -8.22
C VAL A 91 6.83 -10.01 -8.57
N GLU A 92 6.49 -8.97 -7.84
CA GLU A 92 5.47 -7.99 -8.14
C GLU A 92 6.13 -6.70 -8.57
N VAL A 93 5.65 -6.10 -9.66
CA VAL A 93 6.08 -4.79 -10.16
C VAL A 93 4.86 -3.97 -10.49
N ASP A 94 4.74 -2.84 -9.84
CA ASP A 94 3.60 -1.94 -9.97
C ASP A 94 3.98 -0.67 -10.72
N ILE A 95 3.04 -0.18 -11.51
CA ILE A 95 3.10 1.13 -12.15
C ILE A 95 1.84 1.90 -11.78
N TYR A 96 2.02 3.10 -11.30
CA TYR A 96 0.92 3.97 -10.90
C TYR A 96 1.20 5.42 -11.26
N GLY A 97 0.16 6.19 -11.34
CA GLY A 97 0.26 7.63 -11.47
C GLY A 97 -1.01 8.26 -10.94
N GLY A 98 -1.04 9.58 -10.85
CA GLY A 98 -2.22 10.21 -10.32
C GLY A 98 -2.10 11.70 -10.21
N LYS A 99 -3.11 12.28 -9.56
CA LYS A 99 -3.16 13.69 -9.26
C LYS A 99 -3.69 13.89 -7.83
N LYS A 100 -2.93 14.65 -7.06
CA LYS A 100 -3.36 15.18 -5.78
C LYS A 100 -3.93 16.58 -5.97
N THR A 101 -5.09 16.82 -5.39
CA THR A 101 -5.82 18.10 -5.51
C THR A 101 -6.21 18.56 -4.11
N ASP A 102 -5.77 19.76 -3.76
CA ASP A 102 -6.24 20.42 -2.55
C ASP A 102 -7.71 20.84 -2.71
N LEU A 103 -8.54 20.43 -1.76
CA LEU A 103 -9.95 20.80 -1.68
C LEU A 103 -10.13 21.97 -0.71
N TRP A 104 -9.79 23.16 -1.18
CA TRP A 104 -9.98 24.45 -0.47
C TRP A 104 -9.28 24.52 0.89
N GLY A 105 -8.12 23.88 1.04
CA GLY A 105 -7.37 23.81 2.30
C GLY A 105 -8.02 22.97 3.39
N PHE A 106 -9.12 22.30 3.09
CA PHE A 106 -9.84 21.43 4.03
C PHE A 106 -9.36 19.97 3.93
N ALA A 107 -9.21 19.45 2.71
CA ALA A 107 -8.81 18.06 2.48
C ALA A 107 -7.95 17.94 1.22
N GLU A 108 -7.18 16.87 1.10
CA GLU A 108 -6.51 16.49 -0.14
C GLU A 108 -7.26 15.31 -0.77
N TRP A 109 -7.63 15.44 -2.04
CA TRP A 109 -8.14 14.34 -2.84
C TRP A 109 -7.04 13.82 -3.78
N ASN A 110 -6.81 12.51 -3.76
CA ASN A 110 -5.89 11.81 -4.65
C ASN A 110 -6.68 10.81 -5.51
N LEU A 111 -6.58 10.95 -6.84
CA LEU A 111 -7.08 9.98 -7.80
C LEU A 111 -5.90 9.27 -8.44
N GLN A 112 -5.86 7.93 -8.32
CA GLN A 112 -4.70 7.12 -8.69
C GLN A 112 -5.12 5.87 -9.45
N PRO A 113 -4.98 5.81 -10.79
CA PRO A 113 -4.85 4.57 -11.54
C PRO A 113 -3.61 3.81 -11.10
N TYR A 114 -3.77 2.50 -10.86
CA TYR A 114 -2.75 1.61 -10.32
C TYR A 114 -2.81 0.27 -11.04
N TYR A 115 -1.67 -0.18 -11.58
CA TYR A 115 -1.55 -1.47 -12.26
C TYR A 115 -0.56 -2.35 -11.52
N TYR A 116 -1.02 -3.52 -11.13
CA TYR A 116 -0.25 -4.56 -10.47
C TYR A 116 0.17 -5.58 -11.52
N SER A 117 1.46 -5.90 -11.58
CA SER A 117 1.99 -6.86 -12.54
C SER A 117 2.88 -7.90 -11.87
N TYR A 118 2.76 -9.13 -12.33
CA TYR A 118 3.51 -10.28 -11.82
C TYR A 118 4.30 -10.95 -12.96
N PRO A 119 5.39 -10.30 -13.43
CA PRO A 119 6.11 -10.71 -14.65
C PRO A 119 6.78 -12.09 -14.56
N SER A 120 6.92 -12.63 -13.34
CA SER A 120 7.49 -13.96 -13.11
C SER A 120 6.45 -15.09 -12.99
N ALA A 121 5.15 -14.77 -13.13
CA ALA A 121 4.10 -15.78 -13.07
C ALA A 121 4.14 -16.67 -14.32
N ASP A 122 4.20 -17.97 -14.13
CA ASP A 122 4.08 -18.96 -15.23
C ASP A 122 2.60 -19.30 -15.45
N VAL A 123 1.91 -18.43 -16.20
CA VAL A 123 0.48 -18.56 -16.46
C VAL A 123 0.27 -19.43 -17.69
N PRO A 124 -0.38 -20.60 -17.57
CA PRO A 124 -0.71 -21.45 -18.71
C PRO A 124 -1.55 -20.72 -19.76
N ALA A 125 -1.34 -21.05 -21.04
CA ALA A 125 -2.09 -20.43 -22.13
C ALA A 125 -3.61 -20.56 -21.94
N GLY A 126 -4.31 -19.42 -21.89
CA GLY A 126 -5.75 -19.34 -21.67
C GLY A 126 -6.20 -19.34 -20.21
N ALA A 127 -5.27 -19.43 -19.24
CA ALA A 127 -5.59 -19.21 -17.85
C ALA A 127 -5.66 -17.70 -17.53
N PRO A 128 -6.47 -17.29 -16.52
CA PRO A 128 -6.56 -15.90 -16.12
C PRO A 128 -5.24 -15.36 -15.57
N SER A 129 -4.90 -14.11 -15.92
CA SER A 129 -3.72 -13.43 -15.41
C SER A 129 -3.84 -13.08 -13.91
N PRO A 130 -2.74 -13.09 -13.15
CA PRO A 130 -2.66 -12.45 -11.85
C PRO A 130 -2.64 -10.92 -11.93
N ASP A 131 -2.21 -10.36 -13.08
CA ASP A 131 -2.13 -8.91 -13.27
C ASP A 131 -3.51 -8.27 -13.23
N TYR A 132 -3.62 -7.10 -12.61
CA TYR A 132 -4.89 -6.38 -12.53
C TYR A 132 -4.71 -4.89 -12.35
N PHE A 133 -5.81 -4.17 -12.48
CA PHE A 133 -5.90 -2.71 -12.38
C PHE A 133 -6.84 -2.31 -11.26
N GLU A 134 -6.48 -1.24 -10.55
CA GLU A 134 -7.38 -0.54 -9.63
C GLU A 134 -7.42 0.96 -9.94
N LEU A 135 -8.59 1.55 -9.78
CA LEU A 135 -8.76 2.99 -9.67
C LEU A 135 -8.95 3.34 -8.20
N ILE A 136 -7.97 4.00 -7.63
CA ILE A 136 -7.91 4.29 -6.21
C ILE A 136 -8.23 5.77 -5.98
N ASN A 137 -9.15 6.01 -5.06
CA ASN A 137 -9.54 7.33 -4.60
C ASN A 137 -9.22 7.44 -3.11
N GLN A 138 -8.51 8.50 -2.74
CA GLN A 138 -8.20 8.79 -1.35
C GLN A 138 -8.64 10.21 -1.01
N LEU A 139 -9.21 10.35 0.15
CA LEU A 139 -9.55 11.65 0.75
C LEU A 139 -8.84 11.74 2.09
N SER A 140 -7.94 12.70 2.22
CA SER A 140 -7.13 12.91 3.43
C SER A 140 -7.45 14.23 4.08
N HIS A 141 -7.58 14.23 5.41
CA HIS A 141 -7.78 15.43 6.22
C HIS A 141 -6.98 15.34 7.51
N THR A 142 -6.42 16.48 7.94
CA THR A 142 -5.70 16.55 9.21
C THR A 142 -6.51 17.33 10.23
N TYR A 143 -6.91 16.68 11.30
CA TYR A 143 -7.61 17.28 12.43
C TYR A 143 -6.70 17.35 13.66
N GLY A 144 -6.28 18.54 14.02
CA GLY A 144 -5.26 18.74 15.08
C GLY A 144 -3.96 18.03 14.69
N PRO A 145 -3.44 17.12 15.53
CA PRO A 145 -2.25 16.34 15.19
C PRO A 145 -2.57 15.07 14.36
N VAL A 146 -3.83 14.68 14.23
CA VAL A 146 -4.24 13.40 13.63
C VAL A 146 -4.46 13.56 12.14
N SER A 147 -3.77 12.76 11.33
CA SER A 147 -4.05 12.62 9.90
C SER A 147 -5.00 11.45 9.67
N LEU A 148 -6.08 11.70 8.97
CA LEU A 148 -7.11 10.72 8.62
C LEU A 148 -7.16 10.57 7.10
N THR A 149 -7.24 9.32 6.61
CA THR A 149 -7.41 9.03 5.18
C THR A 149 -8.52 8.01 4.99
N ALA A 150 -9.48 8.34 4.14
CA ALA A 150 -10.45 7.39 3.61
C ALA A 150 -9.99 6.96 2.22
N THR A 151 -9.98 5.65 1.96
CA THR A 151 -9.59 5.06 0.67
C THR A 151 -10.74 4.25 0.11
N TRP A 152 -11.10 4.51 -1.16
CA TRP A 152 -11.93 3.62 -1.94
C TRP A 152 -11.18 3.21 -3.20
N ALA A 153 -11.04 1.89 -3.42
CA ALA A 153 -10.45 1.33 -4.63
C ALA A 153 -11.46 0.46 -5.36
N TRP A 154 -11.46 0.56 -6.68
CA TRP A 154 -12.31 -0.21 -7.57
C TRP A 154 -11.46 -0.92 -8.62
N SER A 155 -11.68 -2.23 -8.78
CA SER A 155 -11.10 -3.03 -9.85
C SER A 155 -12.21 -3.52 -10.77
N PRO A 156 -12.12 -3.34 -12.10
CA PRO A 156 -13.07 -3.92 -13.04
C PRO A 156 -12.96 -5.46 -13.10
N GLU A 157 -11.75 -5.97 -12.89
CA GLU A 157 -11.42 -7.38 -12.87
C GLU A 157 -10.30 -7.63 -11.85
N MET A 158 -10.60 -8.35 -10.79
CA MET A 158 -9.60 -8.76 -9.80
C MET A 158 -8.72 -9.90 -10.36
N PRO A 159 -7.56 -10.16 -9.78
CA PRO A 159 -6.67 -11.24 -10.23
C PRO A 159 -7.40 -12.56 -10.45
N PHE A 160 -6.89 -13.36 -11.41
CA PHE A 160 -7.39 -14.70 -11.72
C PHE A 160 -8.88 -14.74 -12.09
N ALA A 161 -9.39 -13.73 -12.81
CA ALA A 161 -10.80 -13.60 -13.18
C ALA A 161 -11.75 -13.51 -11.97
N GLY A 162 -11.32 -12.85 -10.91
CA GLY A 162 -12.10 -12.65 -9.67
C GLY A 162 -13.31 -11.73 -9.80
N GLY A 163 -13.55 -11.16 -11.00
CA GLY A 163 -14.63 -10.20 -11.26
C GLY A 163 -14.38 -8.84 -10.62
N THR A 164 -15.40 -8.02 -10.55
CA THR A 164 -15.30 -6.67 -10.01
C THR A 164 -14.99 -6.69 -8.52
N GLY A 165 -13.97 -5.92 -8.11
CA GLY A 165 -13.60 -5.71 -6.73
C GLY A 165 -13.89 -4.29 -6.25
N ASN A 166 -14.25 -4.16 -4.98
CA ASN A 166 -14.32 -2.89 -4.27
C ASN A 166 -13.60 -3.01 -2.93
N TYR A 167 -12.91 -1.97 -2.55
CA TYR A 167 -12.24 -1.87 -1.27
C TYR A 167 -12.55 -0.52 -0.63
N LEU A 168 -12.87 -0.52 0.65
CA LEU A 168 -13.06 0.69 1.44
C LEU A 168 -12.26 0.58 2.72
N ALA A 169 -11.48 1.61 3.05
CA ALA A 169 -10.70 1.65 4.28
C ALA A 169 -10.65 3.03 4.89
N GLY A 170 -10.42 3.05 6.21
CA GLY A 170 -10.05 4.22 6.98
C GLY A 170 -8.69 3.99 7.63
N ASN A 171 -7.80 4.97 7.52
CA ASN A 171 -6.50 5.00 8.18
C ASN A 171 -6.40 6.23 9.08
N ALA A 172 -5.71 6.08 10.20
CA ALA A 172 -5.35 7.18 11.09
C ALA A 172 -3.86 7.13 11.42
N VAL A 173 -3.21 8.30 11.43
CA VAL A 173 -1.82 8.48 11.88
C VAL A 173 -1.78 9.53 12.96
N ILE A 174 -1.17 9.21 14.10
CA ILE A 174 -1.03 10.07 15.28
C ILE A 174 0.47 10.25 15.56
N PRO A 175 1.07 11.40 15.23
CA PRO A 175 2.43 11.71 15.64
C PRO A 175 2.49 11.89 17.16
N ILE A 176 3.39 11.15 17.81
CA ILE A 176 3.66 11.27 19.24
C ILE A 176 4.71 12.35 19.48
N ASN A 177 5.71 12.40 18.60
CA ASN A 177 6.75 13.43 18.56
C ASN A 177 7.39 13.44 17.14
N ASP A 178 8.50 14.18 16.97
CA ASP A 178 9.17 14.39 15.68
C ASP A 178 9.74 13.10 15.03
N TRP A 179 9.91 12.03 15.80
CA TRP A 179 10.50 10.78 15.32
C TRP A 179 9.63 9.53 15.57
N LEU A 180 8.49 9.67 16.26
CA LEU A 180 7.63 8.53 16.62
C LEU A 180 6.17 8.82 16.27
N SER A 181 5.52 7.87 15.62
CA SER A 181 4.08 7.90 15.34
C SER A 181 3.42 6.55 15.61
N ILE A 182 2.11 6.59 15.85
CA ILE A 182 1.23 5.43 15.89
C ILE A 182 0.30 5.54 14.69
N SER A 183 0.04 4.41 14.02
CA SER A 183 -0.91 4.36 12.92
C SER A 183 -1.76 3.10 12.98
N GLY A 184 -2.93 3.15 12.35
CA GLY A 184 -3.78 1.97 12.20
C GLY A 184 -4.73 2.12 11.03
N THR A 185 -5.10 0.97 10.46
CA THR A 185 -6.02 0.85 9.33
C THR A 185 -7.10 -0.16 9.67
N VAL A 186 -8.32 0.11 9.22
CA VAL A 186 -9.39 -0.88 9.11
C VAL A 186 -9.96 -0.76 7.71
N GLY A 187 -10.09 -1.90 7.02
CA GLY A 187 -10.61 -1.93 5.66
C GLY A 187 -11.45 -3.16 5.40
N HIS A 188 -12.32 -3.06 4.38
CA HIS A 188 -13.15 -4.15 3.92
C HIS A 188 -13.02 -4.32 2.41
N GLN A 189 -12.81 -5.55 1.97
CA GLN A 189 -12.73 -5.97 0.58
C GLN A 189 -13.99 -6.72 0.18
N TRP A 190 -14.65 -6.27 -0.89
CA TRP A 190 -15.72 -6.98 -1.58
C TRP A 190 -15.21 -7.56 -2.88
N ALA A 191 -15.53 -8.82 -3.17
CA ALA A 191 -15.20 -9.51 -4.41
C ALA A 191 -16.46 -10.12 -5.03
N GLN A 192 -16.75 -9.83 -6.30
CA GLN A 192 -18.01 -10.20 -6.94
C GLN A 192 -18.09 -11.69 -7.29
N ASN A 193 -16.99 -12.32 -7.64
CA ASN A 193 -16.95 -13.71 -8.11
C ASN A 193 -16.18 -14.62 -7.17
N ALA A 194 -16.82 -15.04 -6.09
CA ALA A 194 -16.35 -16.15 -5.26
C ALA A 194 -16.08 -17.46 -6.03
N LYS A 195 -16.48 -17.55 -7.30
CA LYS A 195 -16.47 -18.79 -8.09
C LYS A 195 -15.06 -19.27 -8.46
N TYR A 196 -14.11 -18.36 -8.69
CA TYR A 196 -12.73 -18.72 -9.06
C TYR A 196 -11.75 -18.59 -7.90
N VAL A 197 -12.14 -17.83 -6.89
CA VAL A 197 -11.28 -17.47 -5.76
C VAL A 197 -11.78 -18.02 -4.44
N GLY A 198 -12.94 -18.74 -4.42
CA GLY A 198 -13.55 -19.29 -3.20
C GLY A 198 -13.79 -18.23 -2.11
N SER A 199 -13.62 -16.95 -2.44
CA SER A 199 -13.44 -15.88 -1.48
C SER A 199 -14.75 -15.33 -1.00
N SER A 200 -14.82 -15.24 0.30
CA SER A 200 -15.74 -14.35 0.98
C SER A 200 -15.21 -12.92 0.94
N ASP A 201 -16.09 -11.94 0.97
CA ASP A 201 -15.70 -10.61 1.42
C ASP A 201 -15.00 -10.70 2.76
N TYR A 202 -14.05 -9.83 3.02
CA TYR A 202 -13.32 -9.87 4.30
C TYR A 202 -12.97 -8.49 4.82
N THR A 203 -12.79 -8.43 6.14
CA THR A 203 -12.30 -7.26 6.85
C THR A 203 -10.87 -7.53 7.31
N HIS A 204 -10.02 -6.50 7.20
CA HIS A 204 -8.68 -6.52 7.77
C HIS A 204 -8.47 -5.33 8.69
N GLY A 205 -7.46 -5.47 9.53
CA GLY A 205 -7.02 -4.36 10.36
C GLY A 205 -5.54 -4.47 10.69
N ASP A 206 -4.94 -3.33 10.95
CA ASP A 206 -3.59 -3.23 11.47
C ASP A 206 -3.46 -2.09 12.47
N ILE A 207 -2.47 -2.21 13.34
CA ILE A 207 -2.00 -1.15 14.22
C ILE A 207 -0.49 -1.27 14.38
N GLY A 208 0.22 -0.14 14.32
CA GLY A 208 1.68 -0.13 14.39
C GLY A 208 2.26 1.14 14.95
N VAL A 209 3.55 1.05 15.24
CA VAL A 209 4.39 2.15 15.71
C VAL A 209 5.55 2.31 14.75
N THR A 210 5.79 3.53 14.29
CA THR A 210 6.88 3.86 13.38
C THR A 210 7.86 4.82 14.06
N ALA A 211 9.15 4.45 14.07
CA ALA A 211 10.24 5.31 14.50
C ALA A 211 11.08 5.73 13.29
N SER A 212 11.31 7.05 13.12
CA SER A 212 12.02 7.62 11.97
C SER A 212 13.24 8.43 12.42
N TYR A 213 14.39 8.19 11.76
CA TYR A 213 15.62 8.91 12.03
C TYR A 213 16.56 8.95 10.81
N MET A 214 16.99 10.12 10.39
CA MET A 214 18.00 10.32 9.32
C MET A 214 17.71 9.53 8.01
N GLY A 215 16.46 9.54 7.54
CA GLY A 215 16.03 8.82 6.34
C GLY A 215 15.65 7.36 6.58
N PHE A 216 16.00 6.79 7.74
CA PHE A 216 15.52 5.47 8.15
C PHE A 216 14.16 5.53 8.82
N ALA A 217 13.35 4.49 8.64
CA ALA A 217 12.14 4.26 9.38
C ALA A 217 12.04 2.77 9.76
N LEU A 218 11.77 2.50 11.02
CA LEU A 218 11.43 1.18 11.52
C LEU A 218 9.95 1.18 11.93
N ASP A 219 9.16 0.36 11.26
CA ASP A 219 7.77 0.11 11.61
C ASP A 219 7.62 -1.27 12.24
N LEU A 220 6.89 -1.33 13.34
CA LEU A 220 6.49 -2.57 13.99
C LEU A 220 4.96 -2.55 14.13
N ARG A 221 4.28 -3.48 13.46
CA ARG A 221 2.82 -3.53 13.45
C ARG A 221 2.27 -4.94 13.66
N TYR A 222 1.04 -5.01 14.16
CA TYR A 222 0.22 -6.20 14.12
C TYR A 222 -0.81 -6.03 13.02
N SER A 223 -0.94 -7.04 12.14
CA SER A 223 -1.87 -7.01 11.00
C SER A 223 -2.54 -8.37 10.84
N GLY A 224 -3.80 -8.39 10.38
CA GLY A 224 -4.53 -9.62 10.13
C GLY A 224 -5.90 -9.38 9.50
N THR A 225 -6.61 -10.48 9.24
CA THR A 225 -7.94 -10.48 8.64
C THR A 225 -8.92 -11.28 9.50
N ASP A 226 -10.21 -11.22 9.18
CA ASP A 226 -11.27 -12.07 9.75
C ASP A 226 -11.44 -13.41 9.01
N LEU A 227 -10.62 -13.70 7.98
CA LEU A 227 -10.64 -14.96 7.25
C LEU A 227 -10.07 -16.12 8.10
N ASN A 228 -10.75 -17.25 8.06
CA ASN A 228 -10.16 -18.50 8.56
C ASN A 228 -9.24 -19.14 7.52
N GLY A 229 -8.44 -20.16 7.91
CA GLY A 229 -7.45 -20.77 7.02
C GLY A 229 -8.03 -21.38 5.74
N ALA A 230 -9.23 -21.96 5.78
CA ALA A 230 -9.87 -22.52 4.58
C ALA A 230 -10.35 -21.42 3.61
N GLN A 231 -10.89 -20.32 4.15
CA GLN A 231 -11.25 -19.16 3.36
C GLN A 231 -10.01 -18.48 2.77
N CYS A 232 -8.93 -18.39 3.55
CA CYS A 232 -7.67 -17.83 3.10
C CYS A 232 -7.07 -18.63 1.93
N ALA A 233 -6.98 -19.94 2.03
CA ALA A 233 -6.46 -20.80 0.96
C ALA A 233 -7.31 -20.75 -0.32
N ALA A 234 -8.58 -20.38 -0.20
CA ALA A 234 -9.46 -20.15 -1.33
C ALA A 234 -9.31 -18.75 -1.94
N PHE A 235 -8.65 -17.82 -1.24
CA PHE A 235 -8.46 -16.44 -1.66
C PHE A 235 -7.05 -16.26 -2.23
N TRP A 236 -6.94 -15.91 -3.51
CA TRP A 236 -5.67 -15.58 -4.18
C TRP A 236 -4.64 -16.72 -4.22
N MET A 237 -5.04 -17.96 -4.08
CA MET A 237 -4.13 -19.10 -3.99
C MET A 237 -3.12 -19.00 -2.82
N ALA A 238 -3.46 -18.22 -1.79
CA ALA A 238 -2.63 -18.05 -0.63
C ALA A 238 -2.59 -19.32 0.22
N THR A 239 -1.53 -19.50 1.00
CA THR A 239 -1.48 -20.56 2.01
C THR A 239 -2.50 -20.31 3.11
N GLN A 240 -2.92 -21.36 3.83
CA GLN A 240 -3.90 -21.24 4.92
C GLN A 240 -3.49 -20.25 6.01
N ASN A 241 -2.19 -20.03 6.16
CA ASN A 241 -1.63 -19.15 7.20
C ASN A 241 -1.46 -17.69 6.74
N ALA A 242 -1.56 -17.41 5.44
CA ALA A 242 -1.31 -16.08 4.91
C ALA A 242 -2.24 -14.99 5.46
N CYS A 243 -3.49 -15.35 5.81
CA CYS A 243 -4.47 -14.42 6.38
C CYS A 243 -4.44 -14.34 7.92
N ALA A 244 -3.69 -15.23 8.58
CA ALA A 244 -3.60 -15.23 10.04
C ALA A 244 -2.91 -13.96 10.54
N GLY A 245 -3.41 -13.39 11.62
CA GLY A 245 -2.80 -12.25 12.28
C GLY A 245 -1.35 -12.50 12.68
N GLY A 246 -0.51 -11.47 12.58
CA GLY A 246 0.90 -11.57 12.93
C GLY A 246 1.58 -10.22 13.10
N PHE A 247 2.73 -10.25 13.76
CA PHE A 247 3.62 -9.09 13.85
C PHE A 247 4.47 -8.99 12.59
N VAL A 248 4.60 -7.78 12.11
CA VAL A 248 5.40 -7.42 10.92
C VAL A 248 6.38 -6.33 11.33
N GLY A 249 7.64 -6.51 10.97
CA GLY A 249 8.69 -5.51 11.12
C GLY A 249 9.18 -5.07 9.74
N THR A 250 9.21 -3.76 9.49
CA THR A 250 9.69 -3.20 8.22
C THR A 250 10.75 -2.13 8.49
N LEU A 251 11.93 -2.30 7.90
CA LEU A 251 12.97 -1.29 7.88
C LEU A 251 13.04 -0.65 6.49
N THR A 252 12.89 0.66 6.45
CA THR A 252 12.91 1.47 5.21
C THR A 252 14.04 2.50 5.25
N TYR A 253 14.68 2.73 4.11
CA TYR A 253 15.58 3.87 3.89
C TYR A 253 15.06 4.73 2.73
N ASN A 254 14.73 5.97 3.02
CA ASN A 254 14.18 6.94 2.08
C ASN A 254 15.28 7.74 1.42
N VAL A 255 15.18 7.96 0.12
CA VAL A 255 16.16 8.68 -0.70
C VAL A 255 15.46 9.79 -1.48
N ALA A 256 15.96 11.04 -1.35
CA ALA A 256 15.66 12.12 -2.27
C ALA A 256 16.73 12.10 -3.38
N LEU A 257 16.32 11.88 -4.63
CA LEU A 257 17.23 11.74 -5.77
C LEU A 257 17.36 13.06 -6.55
N LEU A 258 16.25 13.80 -6.66
CA LEU A 258 16.21 15.19 -7.15
C LEU A 258 15.34 16.00 -6.21
N PRO A 259 15.76 17.20 -5.85
CA PRO A 259 14.99 18.07 -4.94
C PRO A 259 13.67 18.52 -5.54
#